data_298df1d265d03caa26910a1558fb9cb1
#
_entry.id   298df1d265d03caa26910a1558fb9cb1
#
_cell.length_a   1.000
_cell.length_b   1.000
_cell.length_c   1.000
_cell.angle_alpha   90.00
_cell.angle_beta   90.00
_cell.angle_gamma   90.00
#
_symmetry.space_group_name_H-M   'P 1'
#
loop_
_entity.id
_entity.type
_entity.pdbx_description
1 polymer ?
#
loop_
_entity_poly.entity_id
_entity_poly.type
_entity_poly.pdbx_seq_one_letter_code
_entity_poly.pdbx_strand_id
1 'polypeptide(L)'
;MENQEKPLVIAYYLPQFHPFKENDEWWGKGFTEWTNVGKAKPLFRGHYQPKVPADLGYYDLRLPEIRQQQAELAKEAGVSGFCYWHYWFGEGRQLLNEIIDEVVATGKPDFPFCLGWANETWKAKQWNKDGSGDKVLIEQRYGGEDDYRHHFEYV
;
A
#
# COMPACT_ATOMS: atom_id res chain seq x y z
N MET A 1 16.60 -38.03 6.25
CA MET A 1 15.51 -37.08 6.47
C MET A 1 15.71 -36.02 5.39
N GLU A 2 14.85 -36.03 4.37
CA GLU A 2 14.87 -34.99 3.33
C GLU A 2 14.63 -33.65 4.01
N ASN A 3 15.53 -32.72 3.77
CA ASN A 3 15.40 -31.34 4.21
C ASN A 3 14.28 -30.73 3.33
N GLN A 4 13.02 -30.84 3.74
CA GLN A 4 11.95 -30.16 3.05
C GLN A 4 12.17 -28.65 3.23
N GLU A 5 12.64 -28.00 2.19
CA GLU A 5 12.72 -26.55 2.16
C GLU A 5 11.31 -25.98 2.39
N LYS A 6 11.20 -25.15 3.42
CA LYS A 6 9.93 -24.47 3.70
C LYS A 6 9.57 -23.57 2.51
N PRO A 7 8.30 -23.51 2.09
CA PRO A 7 7.89 -22.63 1.02
C PRO A 7 8.16 -21.17 1.40
N LEU A 8 8.61 -20.37 0.43
CA LEU A 8 8.73 -18.94 0.56
C LEU A 8 7.33 -18.30 0.47
N VAL A 9 6.91 -17.65 1.55
CA VAL A 9 5.62 -16.94 1.62
C VAL A 9 5.88 -15.44 1.61
N ILE A 10 5.42 -14.75 0.57
CA ILE A 10 5.54 -13.29 0.45
C ILE A 10 4.14 -12.68 0.52
N ALA A 11 3.95 -11.75 1.44
CA ALA A 11 2.69 -11.04 1.59
C ALA A 11 2.75 -9.66 0.91
N TYR A 12 1.70 -9.31 0.15
CA TYR A 12 1.57 -7.94 -0.36
C TYR A 12 1.40 -6.94 0.79
N TYR A 13 2.10 -5.81 0.67
CA TYR A 13 2.08 -4.73 1.63
C TYR A 13 1.63 -3.42 0.98
N LEU A 14 0.52 -2.87 1.46
CA LEU A 14 -0.04 -1.61 0.98
C LEU A 14 0.46 -0.45 1.85
N PRO A 15 1.32 0.44 1.34
CA PRO A 15 1.84 1.56 2.13
C PRO A 15 0.87 2.75 2.24
N GLN A 16 -0.45 2.53 2.18
CA GLN A 16 -1.49 3.55 2.04
C GLN A 16 -2.12 4.00 3.38
N PHE A 17 -1.83 3.32 4.48
CA PHE A 17 -2.49 3.56 5.77
C PHE A 17 -1.82 4.69 6.56
N HIS A 18 -1.67 5.84 5.91
CA HIS A 18 -1.24 7.12 6.49
C HIS A 18 -1.74 8.28 5.63
N PRO A 19 -1.89 9.51 6.19
CA PRO A 19 -2.22 10.70 5.41
C PRO A 19 -1.07 11.07 4.48
N PHE A 20 -1.39 11.48 3.25
CA PHE A 20 -0.45 12.09 2.32
C PHE A 20 -1.15 13.16 1.48
N LYS A 21 -0.36 14.04 0.89
CA LYS A 21 -0.84 15.28 0.28
C LYS A 21 -1.94 15.06 -0.77
N GLU A 22 -1.74 14.11 -1.68
CA GLU A 22 -2.68 13.85 -2.77
C GLU A 22 -4.02 13.31 -2.25
N ASN A 23 -3.98 12.46 -1.21
CA ASN A 23 -5.21 12.01 -0.55
C ASN A 23 -5.96 13.16 0.12
N ASP A 24 -5.25 14.09 0.74
CA ASP A 24 -5.86 15.28 1.34
C ASP A 24 -6.55 16.15 0.28
N GLU A 25 -5.94 16.30 -0.90
CA GLU A 25 -6.51 17.04 -2.03
C GLU A 25 -7.72 16.34 -2.64
N TRP A 26 -7.70 15.01 -2.74
CA TRP A 26 -8.77 14.24 -3.39
C TRP A 26 -9.97 13.96 -2.48
N TRP A 27 -9.73 13.71 -1.21
CA TRP A 27 -10.72 13.15 -0.28
C TRP A 27 -10.94 13.99 0.98
N GLY A 28 -10.13 15.01 1.19
CA GLY A 28 -10.17 15.86 2.37
C GLY A 28 -9.07 15.56 3.38
N LYS A 29 -8.71 16.59 4.14
CA LYS A 29 -7.58 16.60 5.06
C LYS A 29 -7.64 15.43 6.06
N GLY A 30 -6.53 14.72 6.18
CA GLY A 30 -6.36 13.60 7.10
C GLY A 30 -6.97 12.28 6.60
N PHE A 31 -7.35 12.21 5.33
CA PHE A 31 -7.88 10.97 4.74
C PHE A 31 -6.81 9.88 4.75
N THR A 32 -7.24 8.69 5.17
CA THR A 32 -6.52 7.41 5.02
C THR A 32 -7.50 6.31 4.63
N GLU A 33 -6.99 5.13 4.31
CA GLU A 33 -7.85 3.96 4.06
C GLU A 33 -8.76 3.64 5.25
N TRP A 34 -8.35 3.97 6.47
CA TRP A 34 -9.19 3.83 7.67
C TRP A 34 -10.47 4.67 7.62
N THR A 35 -10.46 5.79 6.91
CA THR A 35 -11.64 6.63 6.73
C THR A 35 -12.77 5.86 6.04
N ASN A 36 -12.44 5.07 5.01
CA ASN A 36 -13.42 4.23 4.32
C ASN A 36 -13.85 3.03 5.16
N VAL A 37 -12.90 2.40 5.87
CA VAL A 37 -13.22 1.30 6.80
C VAL A 37 -14.21 1.75 7.86
N GLY A 38 -13.96 2.89 8.51
CA GLY A 38 -14.82 3.42 9.57
C GLY A 38 -16.19 3.91 9.08
N LYS A 39 -16.31 4.33 7.82
CA LYS A 39 -17.58 4.76 7.19
C LYS A 39 -18.40 3.60 6.62
N ALA A 40 -17.85 2.40 6.54
CA ALA A 40 -18.55 1.25 5.96
C ALA A 40 -19.83 0.92 6.72
N LYS A 41 -20.88 0.58 5.98
CA LYS A 41 -22.19 0.24 6.52
C LYS A 41 -22.63 -1.16 6.07
N PRO A 42 -23.39 -1.88 6.89
CA PRO A 42 -24.02 -3.12 6.44
C PRO A 42 -24.91 -2.87 5.22
N LEU A 43 -24.75 -3.66 4.16
CA LEU A 43 -25.54 -3.59 2.93
C LEU A 43 -26.69 -4.62 2.90
N PHE A 44 -26.62 -5.62 3.79
CA PHE A 44 -27.66 -6.65 3.92
C PHE A 44 -27.66 -7.20 5.36
N ARG A 45 -28.69 -7.95 5.70
CA ARG A 45 -28.83 -8.55 7.04
C ARG A 45 -27.69 -9.54 7.30
N GLY A 46 -26.97 -9.36 8.41
CA GLY A 46 -25.81 -10.18 8.78
C GLY A 46 -24.47 -9.75 8.15
N HIS A 47 -24.46 -8.71 7.32
CA HIS A 47 -23.21 -8.13 6.83
C HIS A 47 -22.49 -7.41 7.97
N TYR A 48 -21.35 -7.96 8.38
CA TYR A 48 -20.54 -7.38 9.45
C TYR A 48 -19.74 -6.17 8.93
N GLN A 49 -20.23 -4.98 9.27
CA GLN A 49 -19.56 -3.70 8.99
C GLN A 49 -19.92 -2.67 10.08
N PRO A 50 -19.03 -1.69 10.38
CA PRO A 50 -17.65 -1.59 9.88
C PRO A 50 -16.73 -2.66 10.48
N LYS A 51 -15.65 -2.99 9.78
CA LYS A 51 -14.57 -3.83 10.32
C LYS A 51 -13.71 -2.99 11.27
N VAL A 52 -13.62 -3.41 12.51
CA VAL A 52 -12.75 -2.76 13.50
C VAL A 52 -11.44 -3.52 13.56
N PRO A 53 -10.29 -2.85 13.41
CA PRO A 53 -8.98 -3.48 13.54
C PRO A 53 -8.81 -4.12 14.93
N ALA A 54 -8.16 -5.29 15.01
CA ALA A 54 -7.90 -5.99 16.27
C ALA A 54 -6.56 -5.54 16.88
N ASP A 55 -5.45 -6.14 16.45
CA ASP A 55 -4.18 -6.09 17.18
C ASP A 55 -3.48 -4.72 17.14
N LEU A 56 -3.48 -4.04 16.00
CA LEU A 56 -2.74 -2.79 15.82
C LEU A 56 -3.65 -1.53 15.79
N GLY A 57 -4.96 -1.72 15.94
CA GLY A 57 -5.92 -0.62 15.88
C GLY A 57 -5.90 0.13 14.53
N TYR A 58 -6.35 1.37 14.54
CA TYR A 58 -6.31 2.29 13.40
C TYR A 58 -4.91 2.93 13.31
N TYR A 59 -3.93 2.15 12.87
CA TYR A 59 -2.53 2.54 12.87
C TYR A 59 -2.18 3.57 11.79
N ASP A 60 -1.02 4.22 11.98
CA ASP A 60 -0.39 5.10 11.01
C ASP A 60 0.98 4.53 10.63
N LEU A 61 1.20 4.26 9.35
CA LEU A 61 2.44 3.63 8.86
C LEU A 61 3.68 4.52 8.96
N ARG A 62 3.52 5.83 9.22
CA ARG A 62 4.64 6.72 9.48
C ARG A 62 5.35 6.41 10.80
N LEU A 63 4.70 5.69 11.70
CA LEU A 63 5.27 5.25 12.98
C LEU A 63 6.14 4.01 12.78
N PRO A 64 7.47 4.09 12.99
CA PRO A 64 8.37 2.94 12.84
C PRO A 64 7.99 1.75 13.70
N GLU A 65 7.45 1.99 14.90
CA GLU A 65 7.01 0.98 15.84
C GLU A 65 5.88 0.11 15.26
N ILE A 66 4.97 0.72 14.49
CA ILE A 66 3.89 0.00 13.82
C ILE A 66 4.45 -0.94 12.75
N ARG A 67 5.36 -0.45 11.92
CA ARG A 67 6.00 -1.27 10.89
C ARG A 67 6.79 -2.43 11.49
N GLN A 68 7.46 -2.19 12.62
CA GLN A 68 8.15 -3.23 13.37
C GLN A 68 7.17 -4.31 13.88
N GLN A 69 6.08 -3.91 14.51
CA GLN A 69 5.05 -4.83 15.01
C GLN A 69 4.40 -5.64 13.87
N GLN A 70 4.16 -5.02 12.73
CA GLN A 70 3.64 -5.72 11.54
C GLN A 70 4.61 -6.79 11.04
N ALA A 71 5.91 -6.49 10.99
CA ALA A 71 6.93 -7.44 10.60
C ALA A 71 7.03 -8.62 11.60
N GLU A 72 6.91 -8.35 12.89
CA GLU A 72 6.89 -9.36 13.94
C GLU A 72 5.68 -10.30 13.80
N LEU A 73 4.48 -9.76 13.65
CA LEU A 73 3.27 -10.54 13.42
C LEU A 73 3.35 -11.39 12.14
N ALA A 74 3.89 -10.82 11.06
CA ALA A 74 4.09 -11.54 9.81
C ALA A 74 5.07 -12.70 9.98
N LYS A 75 6.18 -12.47 10.66
CA LYS A 75 7.19 -13.50 10.96
C LYS A 75 6.62 -14.63 11.83
N GLU A 76 5.85 -14.30 12.87
CA GLU A 76 5.16 -15.28 13.72
C GLU A 76 4.16 -16.12 12.90
N ALA A 77 3.48 -15.51 11.94
CA ALA A 77 2.56 -16.20 11.03
C ALA A 77 3.27 -17.02 9.93
N GLY A 78 4.60 -17.03 9.89
CA GLY A 78 5.39 -17.78 8.90
C GLY A 78 5.54 -17.08 7.54
N VAL A 79 5.23 -15.78 7.46
CA VAL A 79 5.51 -14.95 6.27
C VAL A 79 7.02 -14.71 6.19
N SER A 80 7.58 -14.89 4.99
CA SER A 80 9.02 -14.80 4.74
C SER A 80 9.49 -13.39 4.37
N GLY A 81 8.59 -12.54 3.90
CA GLY A 81 8.89 -11.16 3.50
C GLY A 81 7.66 -10.43 2.97
N PHE A 82 7.81 -9.13 2.77
CA PHE A 82 6.77 -8.28 2.18
C PHE A 82 7.04 -7.96 0.72
N CYS A 83 5.97 -7.83 -0.08
CA CYS A 83 6.01 -7.21 -1.40
C CYS A 83 5.33 -5.84 -1.27
N TYR A 84 6.12 -4.79 -1.15
CA TYR A 84 5.58 -3.43 -1.09
C TYR A 84 5.01 -3.02 -2.43
N TRP A 85 3.77 -2.55 -2.47
CA TRP A 85 3.26 -1.85 -3.62
C TRP A 85 4.08 -0.58 -3.83
N HIS A 86 4.66 -0.47 -5.03
CA HIS A 86 5.47 0.65 -5.48
C HIS A 86 4.73 1.40 -6.58
N TYR A 87 4.67 2.72 -6.46
CA TYR A 87 3.89 3.58 -7.34
C TYR A 87 4.82 4.56 -8.08
N TRP A 88 5.16 4.18 -9.32
CA TRP A 88 5.88 5.01 -10.26
C TRP A 88 4.97 5.31 -11.44
N PHE A 89 4.56 6.59 -11.61
CA PHE A 89 3.60 7.03 -12.61
C PHE A 89 4.26 7.58 -13.88
N GLY A 90 5.57 7.46 -14.00
CA GLY A 90 6.40 7.98 -15.08
C GLY A 90 7.00 9.35 -14.77
N GLU A 91 8.06 9.72 -15.49
CA GLU A 91 8.75 11.01 -15.38
C GLU A 91 9.19 11.35 -13.93
N GLY A 92 9.58 10.35 -13.16
CA GLY A 92 9.98 10.50 -11.76
C GLY A 92 8.83 10.74 -10.78
N ARG A 93 7.58 10.70 -11.22
CA ARG A 93 6.43 10.92 -10.33
C ARG A 93 6.11 9.68 -9.53
N GLN A 94 6.21 9.81 -8.22
CA GLN A 94 5.94 8.73 -7.25
C GLN A 94 4.86 9.14 -6.26
N LEU A 95 4.22 8.14 -5.66
CA LEU A 95 3.36 8.30 -4.48
C LEU A 95 3.71 7.23 -3.45
N LEU A 96 3.48 7.56 -2.16
CA LEU A 96 3.58 6.60 -1.06
C LEU A 96 4.96 5.96 -0.89
N ASN A 97 5.99 6.57 -1.47
CA ASN A 97 7.37 6.09 -1.37
C ASN A 97 8.01 6.36 0.01
N GLU A 98 7.52 7.32 0.79
CA GLU A 98 8.09 7.71 2.08
C GLU A 98 8.30 6.51 3.02
N ILE A 99 7.38 5.56 3.04
CA ILE A 99 7.44 4.39 3.92
C ILE A 99 8.61 3.48 3.54
N ILE A 100 8.74 3.13 2.25
CA ILE A 100 9.82 2.25 1.80
C ILE A 100 11.16 2.96 1.82
N ASP A 101 11.21 4.25 1.47
CA ASP A 101 12.43 5.06 1.53
C ASP A 101 13.00 5.09 2.96
N GLU A 102 12.13 5.25 3.97
CA GLU A 102 12.54 5.21 5.37
C GLU A 102 13.02 3.81 5.80
N VAL A 103 12.33 2.74 5.35
CA VAL A 103 12.75 1.36 5.60
C VAL A 103 14.14 1.10 5.03
N VAL A 104 14.39 1.53 3.79
CA VAL A 104 15.72 1.41 3.14
C VAL A 104 16.78 2.23 3.88
N ALA A 105 16.48 3.48 4.20
CA ALA A 105 17.43 4.38 4.86
C ALA A 105 17.81 3.93 6.28
N THR A 106 16.87 3.33 7.02
CA THR A 106 17.07 2.93 8.41
C THR A 106 17.41 1.46 8.60
N GLY A 107 17.15 0.61 7.61
CA GLY A 107 17.19 -0.85 7.73
C GLY A 107 16.13 -1.39 8.70
N LYS A 108 15.05 -0.66 8.97
CA LYS A 108 14.01 -1.03 9.93
C LYS A 108 12.59 -0.93 9.34
N PRO A 109 11.75 -1.96 9.55
CA PRO A 109 12.04 -3.23 10.21
C PRO A 109 13.05 -4.08 9.43
N ASP A 110 13.90 -4.83 10.12
CA ASP A 110 14.78 -5.84 9.52
C ASP A 110 13.95 -7.08 9.13
N PHE A 111 13.27 -6.94 8.00
CA PHE A 111 12.40 -7.98 7.44
C PHE A 111 12.53 -7.98 5.91
N PRO A 112 12.72 -9.17 5.27
CA PRO A 112 12.92 -9.23 3.84
C PRO A 112 11.79 -8.59 3.04
N PHE A 113 12.11 -7.93 1.94
CA PHE A 113 11.10 -7.35 1.07
C PHE A 113 11.51 -7.36 -0.40
N CYS A 114 10.52 -7.17 -1.25
CA CYS A 114 10.65 -6.82 -2.66
C CYS A 114 9.63 -5.73 -3.01
N LEU A 115 9.75 -5.16 -4.20
CA LEU A 115 8.80 -4.18 -4.72
C LEU A 115 7.89 -4.81 -5.77
N GLY A 116 6.62 -4.45 -5.75
CA GLY A 116 5.66 -4.77 -6.79
C GLY A 116 5.17 -3.47 -7.44
N TRP A 117 5.56 -3.23 -8.70
CA TRP A 117 5.14 -2.03 -9.40
C TRP A 117 3.66 -2.08 -9.78
N ALA A 118 2.85 -1.23 -9.13
CA ALA A 118 1.45 -1.00 -9.45
C ALA A 118 1.36 0.00 -10.62
N ASN A 119 1.55 -0.48 -11.83
CA ASN A 119 1.72 0.32 -13.05
C ASN A 119 0.38 0.66 -13.73
N GLU A 120 -0.56 1.19 -12.98
CA GLU A 120 -1.88 1.54 -13.50
C GLU A 120 -2.30 2.97 -13.15
N THR A 121 -3.14 3.56 -13.99
CA THR A 121 -3.78 4.86 -13.75
C THR A 121 -4.71 4.79 -12.55
N TRP A 122 -4.51 5.68 -11.58
CA TRP A 122 -5.43 5.79 -10.45
C TRP A 122 -6.68 6.56 -10.80
N LYS A 123 -7.82 5.99 -10.43
CA LYS A 123 -9.13 6.55 -10.68
C LYS A 123 -9.98 6.54 -9.42
N ALA A 124 -10.70 7.64 -9.17
CA ALA A 124 -11.81 7.64 -8.24
C ALA A 124 -12.97 6.89 -8.89
N LYS A 125 -13.29 5.72 -8.38
CA LYS A 125 -14.46 4.96 -8.84
C LYS A 125 -15.74 5.66 -8.39
N GLN A 126 -16.54 6.11 -9.35
CA GLN A 126 -17.88 6.60 -9.08
C GLN A 126 -18.87 5.50 -9.45
N TRP A 127 -19.64 5.05 -8.46
CA TRP A 127 -20.68 4.03 -8.64
C TRP A 127 -21.93 4.67 -9.26
N ASN A 128 -21.83 5.10 -10.53
CA ASN A 128 -22.99 5.54 -11.29
C ASN A 128 -23.74 4.34 -11.85
N LYS A 129 -25.08 4.45 -11.96
CA LYS A 129 -25.94 3.37 -12.46
C LYS A 129 -25.61 2.92 -13.89
N ASP A 130 -24.97 3.77 -14.66
CA ASP A 130 -24.56 3.53 -16.05
C ASP A 130 -23.09 3.10 -16.20
N GLY A 131 -22.35 2.95 -15.08
CA GLY A 131 -20.92 2.61 -15.09
C GLY A 131 -20.01 3.72 -15.62
N SER A 132 -20.55 4.90 -15.90
CA SER A 132 -19.79 6.06 -16.37
C SER A 132 -19.25 6.89 -15.20
N GLY A 133 -18.13 7.58 -15.40
CA GLY A 133 -17.70 8.67 -14.54
C GLY A 133 -16.51 8.41 -13.62
N ASP A 134 -15.66 7.42 -13.91
CA ASP A 134 -14.38 7.30 -13.20
C ASP A 134 -13.54 8.56 -13.44
N LYS A 135 -13.32 9.35 -12.38
CA LYS A 135 -12.44 10.51 -12.44
C LYS A 135 -10.99 10.04 -12.34
N VAL A 136 -10.16 10.33 -13.35
CA VAL A 136 -8.71 10.11 -13.27
C VAL A 136 -8.14 11.00 -12.17
N LEU A 137 -7.45 10.40 -11.21
CA LEU A 137 -6.72 11.07 -10.13
C LEU A 137 -5.28 11.32 -10.53
N ILE A 138 -4.62 10.28 -11.05
CA ILE A 138 -3.26 10.34 -11.56
C ILE A 138 -3.10 9.34 -12.71
N GLU A 139 -2.59 9.80 -13.82
CA GLU A 139 -2.39 9.02 -15.04
C GLU A 139 -1.05 8.26 -14.97
N GLN A 140 -1.08 6.97 -15.29
CA GLN A 140 0.14 6.21 -15.53
C GLN A 140 0.70 6.58 -16.90
N ARG A 141 1.96 6.98 -16.94
CA ARG A 141 2.70 7.28 -18.15
C ARG A 141 3.90 6.36 -18.27
N TYR A 142 4.26 6.07 -19.51
CA TYR A 142 5.43 5.27 -19.82
C TYR A 142 6.35 6.14 -20.68
N GLY A 143 7.32 6.78 -20.02
CA GLY A 143 8.16 7.85 -20.59
C GLY A 143 9.28 7.39 -21.53
N GLY A 144 9.35 6.09 -21.82
CA GLY A 144 10.40 5.53 -22.68
C GLY A 144 11.69 5.18 -21.93
N GLU A 145 12.78 5.01 -22.68
CA GLU A 145 14.03 4.41 -22.18
C GLU A 145 14.66 5.20 -21.03
N ASP A 146 14.65 6.52 -21.09
CA ASP A 146 15.23 7.36 -20.04
C ASP A 146 14.42 7.28 -18.72
N ASP A 147 13.11 7.25 -18.82
CA ASP A 147 12.25 7.08 -17.64
C ASP A 147 12.41 5.69 -17.02
N TYR A 148 12.51 4.66 -17.85
CA TYR A 148 12.77 3.30 -17.36
C TYR A 148 14.16 3.20 -16.70
N ARG A 149 15.15 3.90 -17.20
CA ARG A 149 16.48 3.98 -16.58
C ARG A 149 16.41 4.64 -15.21
N HIS A 150 15.75 5.80 -15.10
CA HIS A 150 15.56 6.49 -13.83
C HIS A 150 14.80 5.63 -12.83
N HIS A 151 13.75 4.93 -13.29
CA HIS A 151 12.99 4.01 -12.42
C HIS A 151 13.88 2.87 -11.93
N PHE A 152 14.67 2.27 -12.80
CA PHE A 152 15.62 1.20 -12.45
C PHE A 152 16.69 1.67 -11.46
N GLU A 153 17.22 2.89 -11.64
CA GLU A 153 18.22 3.47 -10.73
C GLU A 153 17.64 3.80 -9.35
N TYR A 154 16.34 4.06 -9.28
CA TYR A 154 15.66 4.30 -8.00
C TYR A 154 15.41 3.00 -7.21
N VAL A 155 15.00 1.91 -7.87
CA VAL A 155 14.67 0.64 -7.22
C VAL A 155 15.89 -0.26 -7.00
#